data_a438f6073b9069ce7c9bc399e3956589
#
_entry.id   a438f6073b9069ce7c9bc399e3956589
#
_cell.length_a   1.000
_cell.length_b   1.000
_cell.length_c   1.000
_cell.angle_alpha   90.00
_cell.angle_beta   90.00
_cell.angle_gamma   90.00
#
_symmetry.space_group_name_H-M   'P 1'
#
loop_
_entity.id
_entity.type
_entity.pdbx_description
1 polymer ?
#
loop_
_entity_poly.entity_id
_entity_poly.type
_entity_poly.pdbx_seq_one_letter_code
_entity_poly.pdbx_strand_id
1 'polypeptide(L)'
;MNGGDDIIHQAVRLKIMAALNAMMPKAAAIDFTRLKALVGTTDGNLGAHLETLQKAGYIQVEKRFQDRKPQTLVRMSPAGRRAFSDHVAYLREIIDSADR
;
A
#
# COMPACT_ATOMS: atom_id res chain seq x y z
N MET A 1 6.65 14.19 18.84
CA MET A 1 5.92 13.50 17.77
C MET A 1 6.83 13.31 16.58
N ASN A 2 7.04 12.08 16.16
CA ASN A 2 7.75 11.84 14.92
C ASN A 2 6.87 12.23 13.73
N GLY A 3 7.47 12.73 12.67
CA GLY A 3 6.74 13.01 11.46
C GLY A 3 6.18 11.74 10.84
N GLY A 4 5.14 11.86 10.03
CA GLY A 4 4.62 10.75 9.27
C GLY A 4 5.55 10.34 8.15
N ASP A 5 5.21 9.27 7.48
CA ASP A 5 5.96 8.79 6.31
C ASP A 5 5.46 9.54 5.07
N ASP A 6 6.32 10.33 4.45
CA ASP A 6 5.95 11.14 3.29
C ASP A 6 5.52 10.28 2.08
N ILE A 7 6.10 9.08 1.94
CA ILE A 7 5.72 8.16 0.87
C ILE A 7 4.30 7.66 1.07
N ILE A 8 3.97 7.26 2.30
CA ILE A 8 2.65 6.69 2.63
C ILE A 8 1.59 7.78 2.84
N HIS A 9 1.99 8.98 3.20
CA HIS A 9 1.06 10.06 3.54
C HIS A 9 0.16 10.49 2.37
N GLN A 10 0.59 10.30 1.13
CA GLN A 10 -0.24 10.56 -0.04
C GLN A 10 -1.46 9.64 -0.02
N ALA A 11 -2.66 10.19 -0.27
CA ALA A 11 -3.93 9.50 -0.04
C ALA A 11 -4.06 8.15 -0.77
N VAL A 12 -3.68 8.10 -2.05
CA VAL A 12 -3.79 6.84 -2.82
C VAL A 12 -2.82 5.80 -2.29
N ARG A 13 -1.58 6.20 -1.98
CA ARG A 13 -0.59 5.28 -1.43
C ARG A 13 -0.98 4.77 -0.05
N LEU A 14 -1.58 5.63 0.78
CA LEU A 14 -2.12 5.21 2.07
C LEU A 14 -3.21 4.16 1.89
N LYS A 15 -4.12 4.34 0.94
CA LYS A 15 -5.17 3.37 0.63
C LYS A 15 -4.60 2.05 0.12
N ILE A 16 -3.56 2.10 -0.71
CA ILE A 16 -2.88 0.89 -1.20
C ILE A 16 -2.31 0.11 -0.03
N MET A 17 -1.56 0.78 0.85
CA MET A 17 -0.94 0.13 2.00
C MET A 17 -2.00 -0.42 2.97
N ALA A 18 -3.10 0.30 3.17
CA ALA A 18 -4.20 -0.17 4.00
C ALA A 18 -4.84 -1.43 3.43
N ALA A 19 -5.08 -1.47 2.11
CA ALA A 19 -5.64 -2.65 1.45
C ALA A 19 -4.73 -3.87 1.58
N LEU A 20 -3.42 -3.67 1.35
CA LEU A 20 -2.44 -4.75 1.51
C LEU A 20 -2.35 -5.24 2.95
N ASN A 21 -2.38 -4.32 3.89
CA ASN A 21 -2.32 -4.65 5.32
C ASN A 21 -3.55 -5.45 5.76
N ALA A 22 -4.72 -5.13 5.24
CA ALA A 22 -5.97 -5.82 5.59
C ALA A 22 -5.96 -7.30 5.17
N MET A 23 -5.17 -7.64 4.15
CA MET A 23 -5.06 -9.02 3.64
C MET A 23 -4.02 -9.85 4.40
N MET A 24 -3.20 -9.22 5.23
CA MET A 24 -2.17 -9.92 6.00
C MET A 24 -2.79 -10.65 7.19
N PRO A 25 -2.26 -11.80 7.62
CA PRO A 25 -1.18 -12.57 6.99
C PRO A 25 -1.67 -13.61 5.97
N LYS A 26 -2.98 -13.73 5.78
CA LYS A 26 -3.56 -14.85 5.03
C LYS A 26 -3.29 -14.78 3.53
N ALA A 27 -3.37 -13.59 2.95
CA ALA A 27 -3.09 -13.41 1.54
C ALA A 27 -1.78 -12.67 1.39
N ALA A 28 -0.82 -13.29 0.72
CA ALA A 28 0.49 -12.70 0.53
C ALA A 28 0.49 -11.61 -0.54
N ALA A 29 -0.49 -11.62 -1.44
CA ALA A 29 -0.51 -10.71 -2.59
C ALA A 29 -1.93 -10.39 -3.03
N ILE A 30 -2.10 -9.20 -3.62
CA ILE A 30 -3.35 -8.78 -4.25
C ILE A 30 -3.07 -8.56 -5.73
N ASP A 31 -3.98 -9.03 -6.57
CA ASP A 31 -3.95 -8.79 -8.01
C ASP A 31 -4.15 -7.30 -8.31
N PHE A 32 -3.46 -6.78 -9.33
CA PHE A 32 -3.52 -5.37 -9.71
C PHE A 32 -4.95 -4.89 -9.97
N THR A 33 -5.74 -5.67 -10.69
CA THR A 33 -7.11 -5.30 -11.04
C THR A 33 -7.98 -5.16 -9.78
N ARG A 34 -7.83 -6.10 -8.84
CA ARG A 34 -8.55 -6.04 -7.58
C ARG A 34 -8.10 -4.85 -6.74
N LEU A 35 -6.81 -4.62 -6.67
CA LEU A 35 -6.26 -3.49 -5.91
C LEU A 35 -6.76 -2.17 -6.48
N LYS A 36 -6.81 -2.03 -7.80
CA LYS A 36 -7.35 -0.84 -8.46
C LYS A 36 -8.81 -0.58 -8.04
N ALA A 37 -9.62 -1.63 -8.00
CA ALA A 37 -11.02 -1.52 -7.60
C ALA A 37 -11.15 -1.12 -6.12
N LEU A 38 -10.35 -1.72 -5.25
CA LEU A 38 -10.36 -1.42 -3.81
C LEU A 38 -9.95 0.02 -3.51
N VAL A 39 -8.98 0.52 -4.24
CA VAL A 39 -8.44 1.87 -4.02
C VAL A 39 -9.27 2.94 -4.74
N GLY A 40 -9.93 2.57 -5.83
CA GLY A 40 -10.77 3.49 -6.59
C GLY A 40 -9.98 4.48 -7.44
N THR A 41 -8.98 4.00 -8.18
CA THR A 41 -8.13 4.83 -9.02
C THR A 41 -8.03 4.28 -10.44
N THR A 42 -7.27 4.94 -11.29
CA THR A 42 -7.04 4.52 -12.67
C THR A 42 -5.81 3.62 -12.78
N ASP A 43 -5.69 2.89 -13.90
CA ASP A 43 -4.52 2.04 -14.16
C ASP A 43 -3.22 2.84 -14.09
N GLY A 44 -3.19 3.99 -14.75
CA GLY A 44 -2.00 4.83 -14.79
C GLY A 44 -1.61 5.38 -13.43
N ASN A 45 -2.58 5.85 -12.66
CA ASN A 45 -2.34 6.37 -11.32
C ASN A 45 -1.87 5.25 -10.38
N LEU A 46 -2.52 4.09 -10.43
CA LEU A 46 -2.10 2.97 -9.61
C LEU A 46 -0.67 2.55 -9.94
N GLY A 47 -0.36 2.39 -11.23
CA GLY A 47 0.99 2.02 -11.66
C GLY A 47 2.05 2.98 -11.16
N ALA A 48 1.81 4.28 -11.26
CA ALA A 48 2.74 5.30 -10.79
C ALA A 48 2.96 5.23 -9.28
N HIS A 49 1.89 5.06 -8.51
CA HIS A 49 2.00 4.96 -7.05
C HIS A 49 2.67 3.66 -6.61
N LEU A 50 2.40 2.54 -7.30
CA LEU A 50 3.08 1.28 -7.02
C LEU A 50 4.57 1.39 -7.28
N GLU A 51 4.97 2.09 -8.33
CA GLU A 51 6.39 2.31 -8.62
C GLU A 51 7.07 3.09 -7.48
N THR A 52 6.43 4.14 -6.99
CA THR A 52 6.94 4.92 -5.85
C THR A 52 7.10 4.05 -4.60
N LEU A 53 6.09 3.23 -4.28
CA LEU A 53 6.13 2.34 -3.13
C LEU A 53 7.19 1.25 -3.28
N GLN A 54 7.36 0.73 -4.49
CA GLN A 54 8.36 -0.30 -4.78
C GLN A 54 9.78 0.27 -4.62
N LYS A 55 10.02 1.46 -5.13
CA LYS A 55 11.33 2.13 -4.99
C LYS A 55 11.66 2.42 -3.53
N ALA A 56 10.66 2.70 -2.72
CA ALA A 56 10.85 2.89 -1.27
C ALA A 56 11.10 1.56 -0.53
N GLY A 57 10.91 0.43 -1.18
CA GLY A 57 11.08 -0.87 -0.56
C GLY A 57 9.88 -1.35 0.25
N TYR A 58 8.73 -0.71 0.09
CA TYR A 58 7.53 -1.00 0.90
C TYR A 58 6.64 -2.08 0.31
N ILE A 59 6.76 -2.33 -0.99
CA ILE A 59 6.02 -3.39 -1.66
C ILE A 59 6.92 -4.14 -2.61
N GLN A 60 6.44 -5.33 -2.99
CA GLN A 60 7.05 -6.15 -4.04
C GLN A 60 5.98 -6.36 -5.12
N VAL A 61 6.39 -6.21 -6.37
CA VAL A 61 5.51 -6.38 -7.53
C VAL A 61 6.04 -7.55 -8.34
N GLU A 62 5.19 -8.53 -8.57
CA GLU A 62 5.52 -9.71 -9.36
C GLU A 62 4.64 -9.73 -10.60
N LYS A 63 5.26 -9.85 -11.78
CA LYS A 63 4.55 -10.02 -13.03
C LYS A 63 4.68 -11.47 -13.46
N ARG A 64 3.55 -12.10 -13.77
CA ARG A 64 3.54 -13.49 -14.19
C ARG A 64 2.42 -13.72 -15.21
N PHE A 65 2.36 -14.91 -15.75
CA PHE A 65 1.25 -15.34 -16.60
C PHE A 65 0.43 -16.38 -15.85
N GLN A 66 -0.88 -16.23 -15.92
CA GLN A 66 -1.82 -17.21 -15.42
C GLN A 66 -2.80 -17.51 -16.55
N ASP A 67 -2.89 -18.78 -16.97
CA ASP A 67 -3.75 -19.19 -18.07
C ASP A 67 -3.51 -18.36 -19.33
N ARG A 68 -2.22 -18.11 -19.65
CA ARG A 68 -1.76 -17.33 -20.80
C ARG A 68 -2.09 -15.83 -20.73
N LYS A 69 -2.59 -15.35 -19.59
CA LYS A 69 -2.89 -13.94 -19.39
C LYS A 69 -1.87 -13.31 -18.46
N PRO A 70 -1.41 -12.08 -18.78
CA PRO A 70 -0.53 -11.35 -17.86
C PRO A 70 -1.27 -11.08 -16.56
N GLN A 71 -0.57 -11.28 -15.45
CA GLN A 71 -1.08 -10.96 -14.12
C GLN A 71 0.00 -10.23 -13.34
N THR A 72 -0.40 -9.17 -12.65
CA THR A 72 0.48 -8.43 -11.76
C THR A 72 0.00 -8.62 -10.32
N LEU A 73 0.88 -9.11 -9.47
CA LEU A 73 0.60 -9.31 -8.05
C LEU A 73 1.40 -8.32 -7.23
N VAL A 74 0.77 -7.78 -6.20
CA VAL A 74 1.37 -6.79 -5.30
C VAL A 74 1.31 -7.32 -3.88
N ARG A 75 2.43 -7.28 -3.18
CA ARG A 75 2.51 -7.69 -1.77
C ARG A 75 3.29 -6.68 -0.95
N MET A 76 2.92 -6.57 0.33
CA MET A 76 3.63 -5.70 1.25
C MET A 76 4.91 -6.37 1.70
N SER A 77 6.01 -5.61 1.73
CA SER A 77 7.27 -6.09 2.30
C SER A 77 7.26 -5.95 3.82
N PRO A 78 8.17 -6.64 4.53
CA PRO A 78 8.33 -6.41 5.97
C PRO A 78 8.62 -4.95 6.32
N ALA A 79 9.45 -4.27 5.51
CA ALA A 79 9.72 -2.84 5.69
C ALA A 79 8.46 -2.01 5.50
N GLY A 80 7.64 -2.35 4.50
CA GLY A 80 6.37 -1.67 4.27
C GLY A 80 5.40 -1.85 5.42
N ARG A 81 5.35 -3.04 6.00
CA ARG A 81 4.50 -3.28 7.17
C ARG A 81 4.89 -2.39 8.34
N ARG A 82 6.20 -2.31 8.63
CA ARG A 82 6.69 -1.46 9.71
C ARG A 82 6.39 0.01 9.45
N ALA A 83 6.66 0.46 8.23
CA ALA A 83 6.42 1.85 7.85
C ALA A 83 4.93 2.20 7.95
N PHE A 84 4.06 1.30 7.50
CA PHE A 84 2.62 1.51 7.58
C PHE A 84 2.14 1.58 9.03
N SER A 85 2.60 0.66 9.87
CA SER A 85 2.26 0.62 11.29
C SER A 85 2.68 1.93 12.00
N ASP A 86 3.89 2.40 11.72
CA ASP A 86 4.40 3.65 12.29
C ASP A 86 3.60 4.85 11.81
N HIS A 87 3.23 4.88 10.52
CA HIS A 87 2.44 5.96 9.96
C HIS A 87 1.02 6.00 10.55
N VAL A 88 0.41 4.83 10.75
CA VAL A 88 -0.91 4.73 11.39
C VAL A 88 -0.83 5.27 12.84
N ALA A 89 0.21 4.92 13.57
CA ALA A 89 0.41 5.43 14.93
C ALA A 89 0.53 6.97 14.93
N TYR A 90 1.26 7.52 13.96
CA TYR A 90 1.37 8.96 13.79
C TYR A 90 0.00 9.62 13.53
N LEU A 91 -0.79 9.04 12.63
CA LEU A 91 -2.14 9.56 12.33
C LEU A 91 -3.05 9.50 13.56
N ARG A 92 -2.96 8.43 14.35
CA ARG A 92 -3.75 8.30 15.58
C ARG A 92 -3.37 9.35 16.62
N GLU A 93 -2.09 9.67 16.73
CA GLU A 93 -1.65 10.76 17.62
C GLU A 93 -2.26 12.10 17.22
N ILE A 94 -2.31 12.39 15.93
CA ILE A 94 -2.94 13.61 15.43
C ILE A 94 -4.42 13.64 15.79
N ILE A 95 -5.13 12.54 15.55
CA ILE A 95 -6.56 12.42 15.83
C ILE A 95 -6.82 12.58 17.32
N ASP A 96 -6.06 11.88 18.16
CA ASP A 96 -6.21 11.93 19.60
C ASP A 96 -5.90 13.32 20.15
N SER A 97 -4.93 14.02 19.60
CA SER A 97 -4.59 15.38 19.98
C SER A 97 -5.70 16.36 19.64
N ALA A 98 -6.39 16.14 18.52
CA ALA A 98 -7.49 17.02 18.09
C ALA A 98 -8.72 16.88 19.00
N ASP A 99 -8.88 15.76 19.68
CA ASP A 99 -10.02 15.47 20.56
C ASP A 99 -9.83 15.97 21.98
N ARG A 100 -8.70 16.59 22.29
CA ARG A 100 -8.39 17.09 23.64
C ARG A 100 -8.78 18.54 23.82
#